data_436799448da06aea9a85e534466dd99d
#
_entry.id   436799448da06aea9a85e534466dd99d
#
_cell.length_a   1.000
_cell.length_b   1.000
_cell.length_c   1.000
_cell.angle_alpha   90.00
_cell.angle_beta   90.00
_cell.angle_gamma   90.00
#
_symmetry.space_group_name_H-M   'P 1'
#
loop_
_entity.id
_entity.type
_entity.pdbx_description
1 polymer ?
#
loop_
_entity_poly.entity_id
_entity_poly.type
_entity_poly.pdbx_seq_one_letter_code
_entity_poly.pdbx_strand_id
1 'polypeptide(L)'
;MTDHIVPVDIHTNPQLNFLLLTEVIRAIETEDGIDQLLQMGCDAELIDQLRHRKTRDILDISTKLTRVKLVFSPGELRQHLEGLDRQRQDDALCEYFVRNGASRALITRLFKRSADDIRRLRELVGGSVTGGRAKLPKQFDVRDQIHQAWAEITSQSPPGQSLRDWIFELHSRFAEYTIDSLYSTLKEFEDEDSLALPRRNAFPVGK
;
A
#
# COMPACT_ATOMS: atom_id res chain seq x y z
N MET A 1 -7.29 -13.13 -18.38
CA MET A 1 -8.41 -13.03 -17.41
C MET A 1 -9.36 -12.01 -17.99
N THR A 2 -10.53 -12.41 -18.39
CA THR A 2 -11.58 -11.50 -18.88
C THR A 2 -12.03 -10.65 -17.70
N ASP A 3 -11.80 -9.35 -17.80
CA ASP A 3 -12.21 -8.37 -16.80
C ASP A 3 -13.76 -8.35 -16.79
N HIS A 4 -14.37 -8.99 -15.80
CA HIS A 4 -15.82 -9.00 -15.66
C HIS A 4 -16.27 -7.61 -15.22
N ILE A 5 -16.91 -6.91 -16.14
CA ILE A 5 -17.51 -5.62 -15.91
C ILE A 5 -18.87 -5.80 -15.23
N VAL A 6 -19.07 -5.16 -14.08
CA VAL A 6 -20.34 -5.24 -13.33
C VAL A 6 -21.13 -3.96 -13.51
N PRO A 7 -22.32 -4.02 -14.16
CA PRO A 7 -23.22 -2.89 -14.22
C PRO A 7 -23.97 -2.72 -12.89
N VAL A 8 -23.98 -1.50 -12.37
CA VAL A 8 -24.78 -1.13 -11.19
C VAL A 8 -25.82 -0.11 -11.59
N ASP A 9 -27.10 -0.45 -11.37
CA ASP A 9 -28.19 0.50 -11.57
C ASP A 9 -28.20 1.53 -10.44
N ILE A 10 -28.10 2.80 -10.80
CA ILE A 10 -28.20 3.90 -9.84
C ILE A 10 -29.61 4.45 -9.88
N HIS A 11 -30.28 4.38 -8.74
CA HIS A 11 -31.55 5.06 -8.55
C HIS A 11 -31.35 6.58 -8.63
N THR A 12 -32.37 7.26 -9.16
CA THR A 12 -32.36 8.68 -9.49
C THR A 12 -31.67 9.55 -8.44
N ASN A 13 -30.48 10.04 -8.76
CA ASN A 13 -29.78 11.04 -7.99
C ASN A 13 -29.39 12.19 -8.92
N PRO A 14 -30.12 13.31 -8.91
CA PRO A 14 -29.87 14.44 -9.82
C PRO A 14 -28.45 15.00 -9.74
N GLN A 15 -27.84 15.02 -8.56
CA GLN A 15 -26.48 15.51 -8.39
C GLN A 15 -25.47 14.60 -9.06
N LEU A 16 -25.60 13.29 -8.89
CA LEU A 16 -24.76 12.32 -9.57
C LEU A 16 -24.95 12.36 -11.09
N ASN A 17 -26.20 12.43 -11.53
CA ASN A 17 -26.54 12.56 -12.96
C ASN A 17 -25.88 13.81 -13.57
N PHE A 18 -25.91 14.94 -12.85
CA PHE A 18 -25.26 16.17 -13.29
C PHE A 18 -23.74 16.01 -13.41
N LEU A 19 -23.10 15.39 -12.43
CA LEU A 19 -21.65 15.12 -12.49
C LEU A 19 -21.30 14.22 -13.67
N LEU A 20 -22.04 13.14 -13.88
CA LEU A 20 -21.82 12.22 -15.01
C LEU A 20 -22.01 12.92 -16.36
N LEU A 21 -23.06 13.72 -16.53
CA LEU A 21 -23.27 14.50 -17.75
C LEU A 21 -22.14 15.52 -17.98
N THR A 22 -21.63 16.13 -16.91
CA THR A 22 -20.49 17.05 -17.00
C THR A 22 -19.23 16.33 -17.49
N GLU A 23 -18.97 15.10 -17.00
CA GLU A 23 -17.84 14.29 -17.47
C GLU A 23 -18.01 13.84 -18.93
N VAL A 24 -19.25 13.50 -19.36
CA VAL A 24 -19.53 13.21 -20.78
C VAL A 24 -19.25 14.44 -21.66
N ILE A 25 -19.67 15.64 -21.22
CA ILE A 25 -19.39 16.87 -21.96
C ILE A 25 -17.87 17.15 -22.01
N ARG A 26 -17.14 16.92 -20.92
CA ARG A 26 -15.68 17.04 -20.91
C ARG A 26 -15.02 16.06 -21.88
N ALA A 27 -15.50 14.83 -21.97
CA ALA A 27 -15.02 13.84 -22.93
C ALA A 27 -15.23 14.30 -24.37
N ILE A 28 -16.38 14.94 -24.68
CA ILE A 28 -16.71 15.49 -26.01
C ILE A 28 -15.73 16.62 -26.43
N GLU A 29 -15.04 17.26 -25.47
CA GLU A 29 -14.04 18.29 -25.77
C GLU A 29 -12.70 17.73 -26.25
N THR A 30 -12.50 16.40 -26.16
CA THR A 30 -11.28 15.71 -26.59
C THR A 30 -11.56 14.79 -27.77
N GLU A 31 -10.62 14.70 -28.73
CA GLU A 31 -10.76 13.80 -29.90
C GLU A 31 -10.91 12.33 -29.45
N ASP A 32 -10.05 11.86 -28.55
CA ASP A 32 -10.10 10.49 -28.03
C ASP A 32 -11.44 10.18 -27.33
N GLY A 33 -12.00 11.16 -26.61
CA GLY A 33 -13.28 11.01 -25.91
C GLY A 33 -14.47 10.92 -26.85
N ILE A 34 -14.46 11.67 -27.95
CA ILE A 34 -15.49 11.55 -29.01
C ILE A 34 -15.46 10.15 -29.60
N ASP A 35 -14.29 9.65 -29.98
CA ASP A 35 -14.14 8.33 -30.56
C ASP A 35 -14.60 7.22 -29.59
N GLN A 36 -14.30 7.34 -28.31
CA GLN A 36 -14.80 6.42 -27.28
C GLN A 36 -16.33 6.46 -27.16
N LEU A 37 -16.95 7.62 -27.14
CA LEU A 37 -18.41 7.76 -27.06
C LEU A 37 -19.11 7.15 -28.28
N LEU A 38 -18.57 7.35 -29.48
CA LEU A 38 -19.06 6.73 -30.71
C LEU A 38 -18.96 5.21 -30.66
N GLN A 39 -17.82 4.67 -30.19
CA GLN A 39 -17.64 3.23 -30.02
C GLN A 39 -18.57 2.62 -28.97
N MET A 40 -18.94 3.39 -27.94
CA MET A 40 -19.93 3.00 -26.93
C MET A 40 -21.38 3.08 -27.41
N GLY A 41 -21.63 3.55 -28.64
CA GLY A 41 -22.96 3.62 -29.24
C GLY A 41 -23.67 4.96 -29.11
N CYS A 42 -22.96 6.02 -28.70
CA CYS A 42 -23.48 7.38 -28.85
C CYS A 42 -23.49 7.76 -30.34
N ASP A 43 -24.56 8.34 -30.80
CA ASP A 43 -24.58 8.89 -32.15
C ASP A 43 -23.99 10.31 -32.21
N ALA A 44 -23.53 10.71 -33.40
CA ALA A 44 -22.88 11.99 -33.61
C ALA A 44 -23.83 13.17 -33.36
N GLU A 45 -25.14 13.01 -33.63
CA GLU A 45 -26.12 14.04 -33.40
C GLU A 45 -26.34 14.32 -31.92
N LEU A 46 -26.38 13.27 -31.08
CA LEU A 46 -26.45 13.39 -29.62
C LEU A 46 -25.20 14.10 -29.05
N ILE A 47 -24.01 13.75 -29.55
CA ILE A 47 -22.76 14.39 -29.16
C ILE A 47 -22.79 15.89 -29.49
N ASP A 48 -23.20 16.24 -30.69
CA ASP A 48 -23.31 17.65 -31.11
C ASP A 48 -24.34 18.42 -30.29
N GLN A 49 -25.50 17.82 -30.03
CA GLN A 49 -26.54 18.41 -29.17
C GLN A 49 -26.00 18.68 -27.75
N LEU A 50 -25.26 17.74 -27.12
CA LEU A 50 -24.71 17.92 -25.80
C LEU A 50 -23.65 19.03 -25.78
N ARG A 51 -22.79 19.11 -26.80
CA ARG A 51 -21.72 20.10 -26.91
C ARG A 51 -22.23 21.55 -26.88
N HIS A 52 -23.40 21.79 -27.44
CA HIS A 52 -23.98 23.13 -27.60
C HIS A 52 -24.97 23.50 -26.46
N ARG A 53 -25.22 22.62 -25.47
CA ARG A 53 -26.15 22.90 -24.39
C ARG A 53 -25.54 23.79 -23.30
N LYS A 54 -26.38 24.67 -22.75
CA LYS A 54 -26.02 25.47 -21.58
C LYS A 54 -26.06 24.63 -20.33
N THR A 55 -25.22 24.99 -19.33
CA THR A 55 -25.17 24.32 -18.00
C THR A 55 -26.58 24.19 -17.39
N ARG A 56 -27.44 25.19 -17.54
CA ARG A 56 -28.82 25.16 -17.04
C ARG A 56 -29.63 24.01 -17.66
N ASP A 57 -29.47 23.76 -18.96
CA ASP A 57 -30.18 22.69 -19.65
C ASP A 57 -29.71 21.33 -19.19
N ILE A 58 -28.39 21.19 -18.95
CA ILE A 58 -27.78 19.96 -18.39
C ILE A 58 -28.32 19.69 -17.00
N LEU A 59 -28.47 20.74 -16.16
CA LEU A 59 -29.07 20.61 -14.84
C LEU A 59 -30.49 20.12 -14.90
N ASP A 60 -31.31 20.67 -15.83
CA ASP A 60 -32.70 20.24 -16.05
C ASP A 60 -32.80 18.79 -16.54
N ILE A 61 -31.93 18.39 -17.47
CA ILE A 61 -31.83 17.00 -17.95
C ILE A 61 -31.47 16.07 -16.83
N SER A 62 -30.52 16.46 -15.97
CA SER A 62 -30.06 15.62 -14.86
C SER A 62 -31.16 15.21 -13.88
N THR A 63 -32.17 16.06 -13.70
CA THR A 63 -33.34 15.78 -12.86
C THR A 63 -34.35 14.81 -13.54
N LYS A 64 -34.30 14.71 -14.85
CA LYS A 64 -35.23 13.90 -15.66
C LYS A 64 -34.68 12.52 -16.01
N LEU A 65 -33.36 12.32 -15.88
CA LEU A 65 -32.73 11.03 -16.11
C LEU A 65 -33.10 10.05 -14.99
N THR A 66 -33.84 9.00 -15.36
CA THR A 66 -34.34 7.99 -14.42
C THR A 66 -33.52 6.70 -14.41
N ARG A 67 -32.69 6.48 -15.43
CA ARG A 67 -31.89 5.26 -15.59
C ARG A 67 -30.45 5.61 -15.93
N VAL A 68 -29.59 5.45 -14.97
CA VAL A 68 -28.14 5.55 -15.13
C VAL A 68 -27.52 4.25 -14.69
N LYS A 69 -26.63 3.70 -15.52
CA LYS A 69 -25.84 2.53 -15.19
C LYS A 69 -24.39 2.95 -15.06
N LEU A 70 -23.78 2.65 -13.93
CA LEU A 70 -22.32 2.71 -13.77
C LEU A 70 -21.73 1.34 -14.03
N VAL A 71 -20.57 1.36 -14.62
CA VAL A 71 -19.82 0.15 -14.92
C VAL A 71 -18.44 0.29 -14.25
N PHE A 72 -18.03 -0.72 -13.52
CA PHE A 72 -16.70 -0.73 -12.91
C PHE A 72 -16.05 -2.11 -13.03
N SER A 73 -14.73 -2.13 -12.97
CA SER A 73 -13.95 -3.36 -12.92
C SER A 73 -13.78 -3.81 -11.46
N PRO A 74 -14.38 -4.96 -11.05
CA PRO A 74 -14.17 -5.51 -9.72
C PRO A 74 -12.72 -5.89 -9.46
N GLY A 75 -11.98 -6.26 -10.51
CA GLY A 75 -10.56 -6.59 -10.42
C GLY A 75 -9.73 -5.39 -9.97
N GLU A 76 -9.94 -4.25 -10.61
CA GLU A 76 -9.27 -3.00 -10.27
C GLU A 76 -9.62 -2.53 -8.85
N LEU A 77 -10.91 -2.56 -8.49
CA LEU A 77 -11.35 -2.22 -7.14
C LEU A 77 -10.71 -3.12 -6.08
N ARG A 78 -10.67 -4.44 -6.33
CA ARG A 78 -10.02 -5.40 -5.44
C ARG A 78 -8.54 -5.09 -5.27
N GLN A 79 -7.84 -4.81 -6.37
CA GLN A 79 -6.41 -4.46 -6.33
C GLN A 79 -6.14 -3.24 -5.45
N HIS A 80 -6.99 -2.20 -5.55
CA HIS A 80 -6.87 -1.01 -4.71
C HIS A 80 -7.17 -1.31 -3.23
N LEU A 81 -8.20 -2.12 -2.94
CA LEU A 81 -8.51 -2.53 -1.57
C LEU A 81 -7.37 -3.34 -0.95
N GLU A 82 -6.82 -4.31 -1.67
CA GLU A 82 -5.65 -5.08 -1.22
C GLU A 82 -4.41 -4.19 -1.01
N GLY A 83 -4.26 -3.14 -1.83
CA GLY A 83 -3.23 -2.13 -1.67
C GLY A 83 -3.38 -1.35 -0.35
N LEU A 84 -4.60 -0.93 -0.04
CA LEU A 84 -4.90 -0.24 1.23
C LEU A 84 -4.69 -1.16 2.44
N ASP A 85 -5.08 -2.42 2.36
CA ASP A 85 -4.91 -3.36 3.47
C ASP A 85 -3.42 -3.62 3.73
N ARG A 86 -2.62 -3.80 2.67
CA ARG A 86 -1.15 -3.91 2.79
C ARG A 86 -0.54 -2.65 3.43
N GLN A 87 -0.99 -1.46 3.02
CA GLN A 87 -0.51 -0.22 3.62
C GLN A 87 -0.84 -0.14 5.11
N ARG A 88 -2.06 -0.51 5.51
CA ARG A 88 -2.48 -0.55 6.92
C ARG A 88 -1.65 -1.53 7.74
N GLN A 89 -1.36 -2.71 7.18
CA GLN A 89 -0.50 -3.69 7.83
C GLN A 89 0.94 -3.16 7.99
N ASP A 90 1.48 -2.50 6.97
CA ASP A 90 2.80 -1.86 7.02
C ASP A 90 2.85 -0.73 8.07
N ASP A 91 1.79 0.07 8.18
CA ASP A 91 1.70 1.13 9.16
C ASP A 91 1.62 0.56 10.59
N ALA A 92 0.79 -0.46 10.81
CA ALA A 92 0.67 -1.13 12.10
C ALA A 92 1.99 -1.80 12.53
N LEU A 93 2.68 -2.44 11.60
CA LEU A 93 3.97 -3.05 11.87
C LEU A 93 5.04 -1.99 12.17
N CYS A 94 5.04 -0.87 11.44
CA CYS A 94 5.94 0.26 11.73
C CYS A 94 5.69 0.84 13.14
N GLU A 95 4.44 1.01 13.52
CA GLU A 95 4.06 1.46 14.86
C GLU A 95 4.54 0.48 15.94
N TYR A 96 4.39 -0.82 15.72
CA TYR A 96 4.89 -1.84 16.60
C TYR A 96 6.41 -1.72 16.79
N PHE A 97 7.18 -1.52 15.72
CA PHE A 97 8.62 -1.32 15.78
C PHE A 97 8.99 -0.07 16.58
N VAL A 98 8.26 1.01 16.39
CA VAL A 98 8.49 2.25 17.15
C VAL A 98 8.23 2.03 18.64
N ARG A 99 7.14 1.39 19.00
CA ARG A 99 6.78 1.08 20.41
C ARG A 99 7.82 0.20 21.09
N ASN A 100 8.37 -0.75 20.35
CA ASN A 100 9.34 -1.72 20.89
C ASN A 100 10.79 -1.32 20.67
N GLY A 101 11.05 -0.02 20.55
CA GLY A 101 12.38 0.56 20.66
C GLY A 101 13.29 0.36 19.45
N ALA A 102 12.72 0.22 18.24
CA ALA A 102 13.52 0.25 17.02
C ALA A 102 14.16 1.63 16.80
N SER A 103 15.44 1.65 16.39
CA SER A 103 16.13 2.90 16.09
C SER A 103 15.55 3.59 14.84
N ARG A 104 15.75 4.90 14.75
CA ARG A 104 15.33 5.67 13.57
C ARG A 104 15.96 5.09 12.29
N ALA A 105 17.25 4.75 12.34
CA ALA A 105 17.96 4.19 11.20
C ALA A 105 17.32 2.88 10.72
N LEU A 106 16.98 1.99 11.66
CA LEU A 106 16.33 0.72 11.35
C LEU A 106 14.94 0.94 10.73
N ILE A 107 14.12 1.83 11.30
CA ILE A 107 12.78 2.13 10.76
C ILE A 107 12.88 2.74 9.35
N THR A 108 13.78 3.71 9.13
CA THR A 108 14.00 4.28 7.80
C THR A 108 14.40 3.22 6.78
N ARG A 109 15.28 2.30 7.16
CA ARG A 109 15.74 1.21 6.28
C ARG A 109 14.61 0.24 5.93
N LEU A 110 13.80 -0.16 6.91
CA LEU A 110 12.78 -1.21 6.74
C LEU A 110 11.48 -0.70 6.13
N PHE A 111 11.04 0.50 6.51
CA PHE A 111 9.73 1.06 6.14
C PHE A 111 9.82 2.25 5.19
N LYS A 112 11.03 2.70 4.83
CA LYS A 112 11.27 3.85 3.94
C LYS A 112 10.55 5.13 4.39
N ARG A 113 10.36 5.31 5.71
CA ARG A 113 9.71 6.48 6.31
C ARG A 113 10.71 7.63 6.45
N SER A 114 10.23 8.86 6.31
CA SER A 114 11.02 10.05 6.56
C SER A 114 11.35 10.22 8.06
N ALA A 115 12.41 10.99 8.36
CA ALA A 115 12.78 11.29 9.74
C ALA A 115 11.66 12.02 10.50
N ASP A 116 10.92 12.89 9.81
CA ASP A 116 9.81 13.65 10.39
C ASP A 116 8.59 12.77 10.66
N ASP A 117 8.28 11.83 9.77
CA ASP A 117 7.19 10.87 10.00
C ASP A 117 7.48 9.99 11.21
N ILE A 118 8.73 9.52 11.33
CA ILE A 118 9.15 8.70 12.48
C ILE A 118 9.07 9.52 13.78
N ARG A 119 9.45 10.80 13.76
CA ARG A 119 9.33 11.68 14.92
C ARG A 119 7.86 11.83 15.33
N ARG A 120 6.98 12.17 14.39
CA ARG A 120 5.54 12.30 14.64
C ARG A 120 4.94 10.99 15.18
N LEU A 121 5.31 9.87 14.59
CA LEU A 121 4.83 8.57 15.03
C LEU A 121 5.26 8.27 16.48
N ARG A 122 6.49 8.60 16.85
CA ARG A 122 6.99 8.46 18.24
C ARG A 122 6.24 9.34 19.22
N GLU A 123 5.93 10.57 18.85
CA GLU A 123 5.14 11.48 19.67
C GLU A 123 3.73 10.95 19.92
N LEU A 124 3.09 10.37 18.89
CA LEU A 124 1.75 9.77 18.95
C LEU A 124 1.72 8.50 19.80
N VAL A 125 2.74 7.66 19.65
CA VAL A 125 2.81 6.34 20.30
C VAL A 125 3.29 6.42 21.75
N GLY A 126 3.85 7.57 22.17
CA GLY A 126 4.38 7.76 23.53
C GLY A 126 5.67 6.97 23.79
N GLY A 127 6.38 6.57 22.74
CA GLY A 127 7.61 5.80 22.84
C GLY A 127 8.75 6.61 23.47
N SER A 128 9.22 6.21 24.64
CA SER A 128 10.45 6.77 25.22
C SER A 128 11.64 6.31 24.38
N VAL A 129 12.23 7.24 23.64
CA VAL A 129 13.51 6.99 22.99
C VAL A 129 14.59 7.02 24.07
N THR A 130 15.04 5.88 24.52
CA THR A 130 16.34 5.82 25.20
C THR A 130 17.40 6.21 24.17
N GLY A 131 17.80 7.48 24.21
CA GLY A 131 18.88 7.97 23.37
C GLY A 131 20.17 7.21 23.75
N GLY A 132 20.88 6.72 22.73
CA GLY A 132 22.13 6.01 22.93
C GLY A 132 22.24 4.77 22.04
N ARG A 133 23.40 4.12 22.09
CA ARG A 133 23.65 2.85 21.38
C ARG A 133 22.82 1.75 22.03
N ALA A 134 22.20 0.88 21.21
CA ALA A 134 21.46 -0.28 21.69
C ALA A 134 22.34 -1.11 22.65
N LYS A 135 21.77 -1.45 23.80
CA LYS A 135 22.46 -2.30 24.76
C LYS A 135 22.27 -3.76 24.36
N LEU A 136 23.34 -4.44 24.01
CA LEU A 136 23.31 -5.87 23.75
C LEU A 136 22.95 -6.64 25.03
N PRO A 137 22.30 -7.81 24.93
CA PRO A 137 22.10 -8.71 26.05
C PRO A 137 23.46 -9.04 26.70
N LYS A 138 23.57 -8.95 28.04
CA LYS A 138 24.81 -9.16 28.75
C LYS A 138 25.24 -10.63 28.78
N GLN A 139 24.28 -11.54 28.79
CA GLN A 139 24.50 -12.96 28.86
C GLN A 139 24.84 -13.52 27.46
N PHE A 140 25.94 -14.25 27.37
CA PHE A 140 26.40 -14.85 26.12
C PHE A 140 25.39 -15.89 25.61
N ASP A 141 24.88 -16.72 26.50
CA ASP A 141 23.90 -17.75 26.19
C ASP A 141 22.61 -17.17 25.52
N VAL A 142 22.19 -15.98 25.93
CA VAL A 142 21.02 -15.30 25.33
C VAL A 142 21.32 -14.85 23.90
N ARG A 143 22.54 -14.37 23.63
CA ARG A 143 22.93 -13.99 22.28
C ARG A 143 22.94 -15.19 21.33
N ASP A 144 23.46 -16.33 21.80
CA ASP A 144 23.45 -17.57 21.05
C ASP A 144 22.03 -18.05 20.76
N GLN A 145 21.12 -17.96 21.75
CA GLN A 145 19.71 -18.26 21.56
C GLN A 145 19.04 -17.34 20.50
N ILE A 146 19.38 -16.05 20.50
CA ILE A 146 18.89 -15.09 19.50
C ILE A 146 19.38 -15.49 18.10
N HIS A 147 20.66 -15.85 17.94
CA HIS A 147 21.19 -16.30 16.65
C HIS A 147 20.58 -17.62 16.19
N GLN A 148 20.38 -18.57 17.11
CA GLN A 148 19.72 -19.84 16.79
C GLN A 148 18.27 -19.61 16.34
N ALA A 149 17.50 -18.81 17.08
CA ALA A 149 16.13 -18.47 16.71
C ALA A 149 16.06 -17.74 15.35
N TRP A 150 17.03 -16.86 15.09
CA TRP A 150 17.12 -16.19 13.78
C TRP A 150 17.35 -17.18 12.63
N ALA A 151 18.26 -18.13 12.80
CA ALA A 151 18.53 -19.17 11.82
C ALA A 151 17.28 -20.05 11.58
N GLU A 152 16.53 -20.38 12.62
CA GLU A 152 15.28 -21.12 12.50
C GLU A 152 14.23 -20.33 11.72
N ILE A 153 13.99 -19.07 12.10
CA ILE A 153 13.00 -18.19 11.44
C ILE A 153 13.34 -18.05 9.96
N THR A 154 14.58 -17.73 9.63
CA THR A 154 14.98 -17.51 8.23
C THR A 154 14.96 -18.78 7.38
N SER A 155 15.25 -19.95 7.97
CA SER A 155 15.22 -21.24 7.26
C SER A 155 13.81 -21.77 7.02
N GLN A 156 12.87 -21.49 7.93
CA GLN A 156 11.49 -21.99 7.87
C GLN A 156 10.51 -20.99 7.19
N SER A 157 11.02 -19.81 6.84
CA SER A 157 10.19 -18.73 6.29
C SER A 157 9.62 -19.09 4.92
N PRO A 158 8.29 -18.93 4.70
CA PRO A 158 7.70 -19.09 3.39
C PRO A 158 8.22 -18.04 2.40
N PRO A 159 8.22 -18.35 1.08
CA PRO A 159 8.67 -17.42 0.07
C PRO A 159 7.82 -16.13 0.10
N GLY A 160 8.48 -14.98 0.17
CA GLY A 160 7.83 -13.67 0.16
C GLY A 160 7.84 -12.93 1.51
N GLN A 161 8.26 -13.56 2.60
CA GLN A 161 8.50 -12.84 3.84
C GLN A 161 9.69 -11.88 3.72
N SER A 162 9.57 -10.76 4.41
CA SER A 162 10.56 -9.68 4.40
C SER A 162 11.40 -9.69 5.69
N LEU A 163 12.54 -9.00 5.66
CA LEU A 163 13.39 -8.82 6.83
C LEU A 163 12.61 -8.27 8.05
N ARG A 164 11.64 -7.40 7.83
CA ARG A 164 10.80 -6.83 8.90
C ARG A 164 9.88 -7.86 9.55
N ASP A 165 9.37 -8.81 8.76
CA ASP A 165 8.53 -9.89 9.28
C ASP A 165 9.36 -10.84 10.17
N TRP A 166 10.59 -11.15 9.76
CA TRP A 166 11.52 -11.97 10.55
C TRP A 166 11.94 -11.29 11.86
N ILE A 167 12.22 -9.98 11.83
CA ILE A 167 12.53 -9.23 13.05
C ILE A 167 11.31 -9.16 13.97
N PHE A 168 10.11 -9.02 13.43
CA PHE A 168 8.87 -9.06 14.20
C PHE A 168 8.72 -10.42 14.92
N GLU A 169 8.90 -11.51 14.20
CA GLU A 169 8.83 -12.86 14.77
C GLU A 169 9.91 -13.09 15.81
N LEU A 170 11.14 -12.65 15.54
CA LEU A 170 12.23 -12.73 16.52
C LEU A 170 11.87 -11.96 17.80
N HIS A 171 11.36 -10.74 17.67
CA HIS A 171 10.96 -9.94 18.83
C HIS A 171 9.80 -10.58 19.58
N SER A 172 8.90 -11.29 18.92
CA SER A 172 7.82 -12.03 19.59
C SER A 172 8.34 -13.13 20.53
N ARG A 173 9.51 -13.71 20.22
CA ARG A 173 10.18 -14.73 21.06
C ARG A 173 11.02 -14.13 22.17
N PHE A 174 11.49 -12.88 22.01
CA PHE A 174 12.38 -12.18 22.93
C PHE A 174 11.83 -10.78 23.27
N ALA A 175 10.58 -10.70 23.69
CA ALA A 175 9.86 -9.45 23.90
C ALA A 175 10.42 -8.58 25.05
N GLU A 176 11.27 -9.13 25.91
CA GLU A 176 11.97 -8.41 26.98
C GLU A 176 13.12 -7.53 26.47
N TYR A 177 13.58 -7.74 25.22
CA TYR A 177 14.61 -6.93 24.57
C TYR A 177 14.01 -5.99 23.57
N THR A 178 14.60 -4.81 23.39
CA THR A 178 14.15 -3.90 22.33
C THR A 178 14.52 -4.44 20.94
N ILE A 179 13.74 -4.10 19.94
CA ILE A 179 14.02 -4.48 18.54
C ILE A 179 15.42 -4.03 18.10
N ASP A 180 15.87 -2.84 18.55
CA ASP A 180 17.21 -2.33 18.22
C ASP A 180 18.31 -3.16 18.87
N SER A 181 18.05 -3.66 20.08
CA SER A 181 18.95 -4.57 20.80
C SER A 181 19.11 -5.91 20.07
N LEU A 182 17.99 -6.52 19.69
CA LEU A 182 17.98 -7.78 18.92
C LEU A 182 18.68 -7.62 17.57
N TYR A 183 18.34 -6.56 16.84
CA TYR A 183 18.96 -6.29 15.55
C TYR A 183 20.47 -6.02 15.65
N SER A 184 20.91 -5.32 16.71
CA SER A 184 22.32 -5.08 16.96
C SER A 184 23.08 -6.36 17.34
N THR A 185 22.42 -7.30 18.04
CA THR A 185 22.99 -8.63 18.34
C THR A 185 23.22 -9.42 17.05
N LEU A 186 22.25 -9.43 16.14
CA LEU A 186 22.41 -10.10 14.85
C LEU A 186 23.57 -9.56 14.03
N LYS A 187 23.82 -8.24 14.11
CA LYS A 187 24.92 -7.58 13.40
C LYS A 187 26.31 -7.81 14.05
N GLU A 188 26.38 -8.35 15.24
CA GLU A 188 27.64 -8.51 15.95
C GLU A 188 28.60 -9.46 15.21
N PHE A 189 28.08 -10.43 14.47
CA PHE A 189 28.83 -11.47 13.76
C PHE A 189 28.72 -11.44 12.24
N GLU A 190 27.92 -10.53 11.70
CA GLU A 190 27.73 -10.42 10.25
C GLU A 190 28.30 -9.10 9.72
N ASP A 191 29.10 -9.18 8.65
CA ASP A 191 29.44 -8.01 7.84
C ASP A 191 28.15 -7.38 7.29
N GLU A 192 28.11 -6.04 7.20
CA GLU A 192 26.89 -5.26 6.88
C GLU A 192 26.14 -5.69 5.61
N ASP A 193 26.77 -6.42 4.70
CA ASP A 193 26.18 -6.92 3.45
C ASP A 193 25.47 -8.28 3.58
N SER A 194 25.67 -9.02 4.66
CA SER A 194 25.17 -10.40 4.83
C SER A 194 23.68 -10.46 5.23
N LEU A 195 23.14 -9.41 5.84
CA LEU A 195 21.70 -9.25 6.15
C LEU A 195 20.87 -8.72 4.97
N ALA A 196 21.50 -8.50 3.80
CA ALA A 196 20.79 -8.26 2.56
C ALA A 196 20.07 -9.54 2.12
N LEU A 197 18.79 -9.44 1.80
CA LEU A 197 17.93 -10.49 1.23
C LEU A 197 18.72 -11.48 0.39
N PRO A 198 18.44 -12.81 0.47
CA PRO A 198 19.06 -13.79 -0.40
C PRO A 198 18.90 -13.30 -1.84
N ARG A 199 20.04 -13.09 -2.54
CA ARG A 199 20.06 -12.68 -3.94
C ARG A 199 19.23 -13.71 -4.69
N ARG A 200 18.12 -13.29 -5.29
CA ARG A 200 17.39 -14.10 -6.26
C ARG A 200 18.42 -14.68 -7.21
N ASN A 201 18.54 -16.00 -7.21
CA ASN A 201 19.38 -16.72 -8.16
C ASN A 201 19.10 -16.17 -9.56
N ALA A 202 20.13 -15.58 -10.16
CA ALA A 202 20.10 -15.20 -11.56
C ALA A 202 19.74 -16.45 -12.37
N PHE A 203 18.65 -16.36 -13.12
CA PHE A 203 18.31 -17.39 -14.11
C PHE A 203 19.51 -17.61 -15.01
N PRO A 204 19.92 -18.86 -15.28
CA PRO A 204 20.95 -19.11 -16.28
C PRO A 204 20.37 -18.70 -17.63
N VAL A 205 21.00 -17.71 -18.26
CA VAL A 205 20.76 -17.38 -19.65
C VAL A 205 21.24 -18.59 -20.47
N GLY A 206 20.27 -19.39 -20.96
CA GLY A 206 20.53 -20.49 -21.89
C GLY A 206 21.11 -19.95 -23.20
N LYS A 207 22.17 -20.58 -23.63
CA LYS A 207 22.75 -20.44 -24.99
C LYS A 207 21.80 -20.99 -26.05
#